data_5c6b516e6419fbe7c41bf1ba2291038d
#
_entry.id   5c6b516e6419fbe7c41bf1ba2291038d
#
_cell.length_a   1.000
_cell.length_b   1.000
_cell.length_c   1.000
_cell.angle_alpha   90.00
_cell.angle_beta   90.00
_cell.angle_gamma   90.00
#
_symmetry.space_group_name_H-M   'P 1'
#
loop_
_entity.id
_entity.type
_entity.pdbx_description
1 polymer ?
#
loop_
_entity_poly.entity_id
_entity_poly.type
_entity_poly.pdbx_seq_one_letter_code
_entity_poly.pdbx_strand_id
1 'polypeptide(L)'
;DGVVSMIGCLMGNPFINAVYVGHPGWKAMGGRVGYSAFTGVCVLVLSIFGVLPLLLAIIPVTAILPILLYIGLLIGAQAFADSPARHAPAVILALVPHLAAWGKNQVDAALGAAQTSADLIGYENLAQAGVLYQGLETLGGGAILTSIIWAGFTISIIDRRPNSAIVFSLIGAVLAFFGLMHGEAFGWGVAPNIALVYLCIAGLVAASRNGFQEVRSEP
;
A
#
# COMPACT_ATOMS: atom_id res chain seq x y z
N ASP A 1 11.41 -0.46 -16.50
CA ASP A 1 11.60 -0.98 -15.12
C ASP A 1 11.71 -2.51 -15.13
N GLY A 2 10.75 -3.28 -15.71
CA GLY A 2 10.77 -4.75 -15.69
C GLY A 2 12.06 -5.36 -16.25
N VAL A 3 12.53 -4.95 -17.42
CA VAL A 3 13.77 -5.44 -18.03
C VAL A 3 14.98 -5.13 -17.14
N VAL A 4 15.05 -3.92 -16.58
CA VAL A 4 16.14 -3.52 -15.68
C VAL A 4 16.12 -4.32 -14.38
N SER A 5 14.92 -4.61 -13.84
CA SER A 5 14.75 -5.48 -12.67
C SER A 5 15.22 -6.91 -12.96
N MET A 6 14.91 -7.46 -14.14
CA MET A 6 15.38 -8.79 -14.55
C MET A 6 16.91 -8.84 -14.66
N ILE A 7 17.52 -7.82 -15.29
CA ILE A 7 18.99 -7.74 -15.38
C ILE A 7 19.60 -7.62 -13.98
N GLY A 8 19.06 -6.76 -13.13
CA GLY A 8 19.51 -6.61 -11.76
C GLY A 8 19.43 -7.92 -10.95
N CYS A 9 18.33 -8.67 -11.11
CA CYS A 9 18.15 -9.97 -10.48
C CYS A 9 19.21 -11.00 -10.95
N LEU A 10 19.50 -11.04 -12.24
CA LEU A 10 20.55 -11.88 -12.79
C LEU A 10 21.95 -11.50 -12.29
N MET A 11 22.16 -10.23 -11.94
CA MET A 11 23.40 -9.74 -11.33
C MET A 11 23.44 -9.92 -9.81
N GLY A 12 22.47 -10.61 -9.21
CA GLY A 12 22.41 -10.88 -7.78
C GLY A 12 21.72 -9.81 -6.93
N ASN A 13 21.04 -8.84 -7.53
CA ASN A 13 20.25 -7.85 -6.80
C ASN A 13 18.85 -8.43 -6.48
N PRO A 14 18.50 -8.70 -5.21
CA PRO A 14 17.18 -9.22 -4.83
C PRO A 14 16.06 -8.16 -4.90
N PHE A 15 16.40 -6.89 -5.11
CA PHE A 15 15.44 -5.80 -5.11
C PHE A 15 15.00 -5.46 -6.52
N ILE A 16 13.68 -5.36 -6.72
CA ILE A 16 13.11 -4.87 -7.98
C ILE A 16 13.39 -3.38 -8.13
N ASN A 17 13.53 -2.92 -9.38
CA ASN A 17 13.58 -1.50 -9.68
C ASN A 17 12.16 -0.92 -9.50
N ALA A 18 11.95 -0.12 -8.47
CA ALA A 18 10.65 0.48 -8.18
C ALA A 18 10.27 1.53 -9.24
N VAL A 19 9.00 1.50 -9.66
CA VAL A 19 8.44 2.55 -10.51
C VAL A 19 8.44 3.86 -9.72
N TYR A 20 9.02 4.92 -10.29
CA TYR A 20 9.09 6.21 -9.64
C TYR A 20 7.72 6.92 -9.66
N VAL A 21 7.04 6.92 -8.53
CA VAL A 21 5.69 7.48 -8.38
C VAL A 21 5.68 9.02 -8.45
N GLY A 22 6.82 9.67 -8.19
CA GLY A 22 6.97 11.15 -8.24
C GLY A 22 7.05 11.74 -9.66
N HIS A 23 7.01 10.93 -10.72
CA HIS A 23 7.13 11.41 -12.11
C HIS A 23 6.11 12.50 -12.50
N PRO A 24 4.81 12.41 -12.14
CA PRO A 24 3.86 13.46 -12.46
C PRO A 24 4.22 14.81 -11.82
N GLY A 25 4.70 14.82 -10.58
CA GLY A 25 5.15 16.04 -9.90
C GLY A 25 6.34 16.70 -10.62
N TRP A 26 7.35 15.91 -11.02
CA TRP A 26 8.48 16.42 -11.79
C TRP A 26 8.07 16.97 -13.16
N LYS A 27 7.12 16.31 -13.83
CA LYS A 27 6.59 16.77 -15.12
C LYS A 27 5.83 18.09 -14.95
N ALA A 28 5.03 18.24 -13.90
CA ALA A 28 4.33 19.50 -13.59
C ALA A 28 5.29 20.66 -13.31
N MET A 29 6.47 20.40 -12.74
CA MET A 29 7.54 21.38 -12.52
C MET A 29 8.40 21.67 -13.78
N GLY A 30 8.05 21.13 -14.94
CA GLY A 30 8.80 21.31 -16.19
C GLY A 30 10.02 20.42 -16.34
N GLY A 31 10.12 19.32 -15.56
CA GLY A 31 11.20 18.33 -15.67
C GLY A 31 11.24 17.70 -17.06
N ARG A 32 12.45 17.56 -17.61
CA ARG A 32 12.68 16.94 -18.93
C ARG A 32 13.43 15.62 -18.79
N VAL A 33 13.27 14.73 -19.76
CA VAL A 33 13.93 13.41 -19.79
C VAL A 33 15.45 13.50 -19.62
N GLY A 34 16.08 14.57 -20.12
CA GLY A 34 17.52 14.80 -19.96
C GLY A 34 17.98 14.87 -18.50
N TYR A 35 17.16 15.41 -17.58
CA TYR A 35 17.52 15.44 -16.15
C TYR A 35 17.57 14.02 -15.57
N SER A 36 16.62 13.16 -15.92
CA SER A 36 16.60 11.77 -15.45
C SER A 36 17.80 10.99 -15.99
N ALA A 37 18.15 11.17 -17.28
CA ALA A 37 19.29 10.54 -17.89
C ALA A 37 20.61 11.00 -17.23
N PHE A 38 20.77 12.29 -16.99
CA PHE A 38 21.94 12.85 -16.32
C PHE A 38 22.07 12.34 -14.88
N THR A 39 20.97 12.35 -14.13
CA THR A 39 20.94 11.79 -12.76
C THR A 39 21.33 10.32 -12.76
N GLY A 40 20.79 9.53 -13.72
CA GLY A 40 21.13 8.11 -13.83
C GLY A 40 22.62 7.87 -14.08
N VAL A 41 23.24 8.67 -14.97
CA VAL A 41 24.69 8.63 -15.21
C VAL A 41 25.48 9.02 -13.96
N CYS A 42 25.07 10.08 -13.27
CA CYS A 42 25.75 10.50 -12.03
C CYS A 42 25.68 9.41 -10.96
N VAL A 43 24.50 8.81 -10.75
CA VAL A 43 24.33 7.73 -9.76
C VAL A 43 25.17 6.52 -10.15
N LEU A 44 25.23 6.15 -11.43
CA LEU A 44 26.07 5.05 -11.91
C LEU A 44 27.55 5.30 -11.61
N VAL A 45 28.06 6.49 -11.96
CA VAL A 45 29.44 6.89 -11.68
C VAL A 45 29.74 6.84 -10.19
N LEU A 46 28.91 7.48 -9.35
CA LEU A 46 29.08 7.48 -7.89
C LEU A 46 29.01 6.06 -7.30
N SER A 47 28.19 5.18 -7.89
CA SER A 47 28.12 3.78 -7.46
C SER A 47 29.41 3.03 -7.77
N ILE A 48 29.96 3.18 -8.96
CA ILE A 48 31.22 2.52 -9.39
C ILE A 48 32.37 2.94 -8.47
N PHE A 49 32.43 4.21 -8.10
CA PHE A 49 33.48 4.72 -7.20
C PHE A 49 33.17 4.48 -5.69
N GLY A 50 32.05 3.83 -5.36
CA GLY A 50 31.70 3.55 -3.95
C GLY A 50 31.40 4.81 -3.12
N VAL A 51 31.08 5.94 -3.76
CA VAL A 51 30.82 7.24 -3.08
C VAL A 51 29.40 7.32 -2.50
N LEU A 52 28.46 6.49 -2.96
CA LEU A 52 27.06 6.51 -2.46
C LEU A 52 26.96 6.30 -0.94
N PRO A 53 27.63 5.31 -0.31
CA PRO A 53 27.60 5.16 1.13
C PRO A 53 28.14 6.39 1.88
N LEU A 54 29.16 7.06 1.34
CA LEU A 54 29.70 8.30 1.91
C LEU A 54 28.66 9.43 1.84
N LEU A 55 27.95 9.58 0.71
CA LEU A 55 26.89 10.58 0.58
C LEU A 55 25.75 10.32 1.57
N LEU A 56 25.34 9.06 1.75
CA LEU A 56 24.32 8.66 2.72
C LEU A 56 24.76 8.91 4.17
N ALA A 57 26.06 8.83 4.46
CA ALA A 57 26.59 9.16 5.78
C ALA A 57 26.63 10.67 6.05
N ILE A 58 26.85 11.48 5.00
CA ILE A 58 26.93 12.95 5.11
C ILE A 58 25.54 13.59 5.10
N ILE A 59 24.60 13.08 4.28
CA ILE A 59 23.27 13.64 4.15
C ILE A 59 22.36 13.02 5.22
N PRO A 60 21.98 13.75 6.27
CA PRO A 60 21.09 13.21 7.30
C PRO A 60 19.70 12.94 6.71
N VAL A 61 19.07 11.85 7.14
CA VAL A 61 17.72 11.46 6.70
C VAL A 61 16.71 12.60 6.93
N THR A 62 16.90 13.38 8.00
CA THR A 62 16.07 14.54 8.33
C THR A 62 16.07 15.62 7.24
N ALA A 63 17.14 15.75 6.46
CA ALA A 63 17.21 16.70 5.34
C ALA A 63 16.36 16.24 4.13
N ILE A 64 16.08 14.94 4.02
CA ILE A 64 15.29 14.36 2.92
C ILE A 64 13.78 14.37 3.25
N LEU A 65 13.41 14.35 4.53
CA LEU A 65 12.01 14.27 4.96
C LEU A 65 11.09 15.36 4.36
N PRO A 66 11.48 16.65 4.28
CA PRO A 66 10.63 17.68 3.68
C PRO A 66 10.32 17.41 2.21
N ILE A 67 11.29 16.85 1.46
CA ILE A 67 11.11 16.52 0.04
C ILE A 67 10.11 15.36 -0.09
N LEU A 68 10.24 14.33 0.73
CA LEU A 68 9.33 13.19 0.74
C LEU A 68 7.91 13.61 1.14
N LEU A 69 7.78 14.49 2.14
CA LEU A 69 6.49 15.06 2.54
C LEU A 69 5.84 15.84 1.39
N TYR A 70 6.61 16.72 0.75
CA TYR A 70 6.11 17.50 -0.39
C TYR A 70 5.63 16.61 -1.54
N ILE A 71 6.42 15.61 -1.91
CA ILE A 71 6.04 14.63 -2.95
C ILE A 71 4.79 13.86 -2.54
N GLY A 72 4.71 13.42 -1.28
CA GLY A 72 3.54 12.73 -0.74
C GLY A 72 2.26 13.57 -0.82
N LEU A 73 2.34 14.86 -0.49
CA LEU A 73 1.23 15.80 -0.60
C LEU A 73 0.79 15.99 -2.06
N LEU A 74 1.74 16.11 -3.00
CA LEU A 74 1.43 16.23 -4.44
C LEU A 74 0.73 14.98 -4.96
N ILE A 75 1.22 13.79 -4.61
CA ILE A 75 0.61 12.52 -5.03
C ILE A 75 -0.79 12.38 -4.43
N GLY A 76 -0.95 12.72 -3.15
CA GLY A 76 -2.26 12.70 -2.49
C GLY A 76 -3.25 13.66 -3.17
N ALA A 77 -2.85 14.89 -3.44
CA ALA A 77 -3.67 15.86 -4.15
C ALA A 77 -4.06 15.39 -5.55
N GLN A 78 -3.12 14.77 -6.28
CA GLN A 78 -3.37 14.22 -7.61
C GLN A 78 -4.35 13.04 -7.57
N ALA A 79 -4.27 12.17 -6.57
CA ALA A 79 -5.20 11.06 -6.42
C ALA A 79 -6.66 11.52 -6.34
N PHE A 80 -6.91 12.66 -5.66
CA PHE A 80 -8.24 13.26 -5.62
C PHE A 80 -8.59 14.02 -6.90
N ALA A 81 -7.63 14.73 -7.51
CA ALA A 81 -7.86 15.52 -8.74
C ALA A 81 -8.17 14.63 -9.95
N ASP A 82 -7.48 13.49 -10.08
CA ASP A 82 -7.64 12.56 -11.20
C ASP A 82 -8.83 11.61 -11.01
N SER A 83 -9.41 11.55 -9.80
CA SER A 83 -10.56 10.68 -9.49
C SER A 83 -11.87 11.47 -9.54
N PRO A 84 -12.98 10.90 -10.05
CA PRO A 84 -14.30 11.49 -9.90
C PRO A 84 -14.60 11.81 -8.42
N ALA A 85 -15.19 12.98 -8.13
CA ALA A 85 -15.45 13.40 -6.74
C ALA A 85 -16.24 12.35 -5.93
N ARG A 86 -17.14 11.61 -6.57
CA ARG A 86 -17.92 10.52 -5.93
C ARG A 86 -17.04 9.36 -5.43
N HIS A 87 -15.82 9.19 -5.96
CA HIS A 87 -14.88 8.15 -5.54
C HIS A 87 -13.96 8.59 -4.38
N ALA A 88 -14.07 9.83 -3.90
CA ALA A 88 -13.27 10.32 -2.77
C ALA A 88 -13.30 9.38 -1.53
N PRO A 89 -14.44 8.76 -1.14
CA PRO A 89 -14.45 7.80 -0.04
C PRO A 89 -13.54 6.58 -0.27
N ALA A 90 -13.43 6.12 -1.52
CA ALA A 90 -12.54 5.01 -1.86
C ALA A 90 -11.06 5.39 -1.76
N VAL A 91 -10.70 6.63 -2.14
CA VAL A 91 -9.33 7.15 -1.98
C VAL A 91 -8.95 7.24 -0.50
N ILE A 92 -9.86 7.73 0.35
CA ILE A 92 -9.64 7.82 1.80
C ILE A 92 -9.50 6.41 2.40
N LEU A 93 -10.39 5.49 2.03
CA LEU A 93 -10.36 4.12 2.54
C LEU A 93 -9.07 3.39 2.15
N ALA A 94 -8.51 3.67 0.97
CA ALA A 94 -7.23 3.12 0.53
C ALA A 94 -6.03 3.54 1.42
N LEU A 95 -6.13 4.63 2.17
CA LEU A 95 -5.07 5.07 3.07
C LEU A 95 -5.05 4.28 4.39
N VAL A 96 -6.20 3.71 4.80
CA VAL A 96 -6.36 3.05 6.11
C VAL A 96 -5.36 1.92 6.34
N PRO A 97 -5.14 0.97 5.40
CA PRO A 97 -4.15 -0.09 5.58
C PRO A 97 -2.72 0.44 5.74
N HIS A 98 -2.37 1.52 5.02
CA HIS A 98 -1.05 2.14 5.14
C HIS A 98 -0.85 2.84 6.47
N LEU A 99 -1.89 3.50 7.01
CA LEU A 99 -1.86 4.10 8.34
C LEU A 99 -1.72 3.02 9.42
N ALA A 100 -2.40 1.89 9.26
CA ALA A 100 -2.27 0.76 10.18
C ALA A 100 -0.86 0.17 10.15
N ALA A 101 -0.29 -0.04 8.96
CA ALA A 101 1.09 -0.51 8.80
C ALA A 101 2.11 0.47 9.41
N TRP A 102 1.92 1.77 9.18
CA TRP A 102 2.76 2.80 9.80
C TRP A 102 2.62 2.77 11.33
N GLY A 103 1.39 2.69 11.86
CA GLY A 103 1.13 2.61 13.30
C GLY A 103 1.81 1.39 13.93
N LYS A 104 1.68 0.20 13.30
CA LYS A 104 2.38 -1.02 13.74
C LYS A 104 3.88 -0.78 13.83
N ASN A 105 4.49 -0.25 12.77
CA ASN A 105 5.93 0.01 12.71
C ASN A 105 6.40 0.98 13.81
N GLN A 106 5.58 2.00 14.17
CA GLN A 106 5.93 2.90 15.28
C GLN A 106 5.91 2.18 16.63
N VAL A 107 4.91 1.31 16.86
CA VAL A 107 4.84 0.49 18.08
C VAL A 107 6.04 -0.46 18.12
N ASP A 108 6.33 -1.17 17.05
CA ASP A 108 7.47 -2.10 16.97
C ASP A 108 8.80 -1.39 17.23
N ALA A 109 9.00 -0.20 16.66
CA ALA A 109 10.21 0.60 16.89
C ALA A 109 10.34 1.04 18.36
N ALA A 110 9.23 1.45 19.00
CA ALA A 110 9.22 1.84 20.41
C ALA A 110 9.51 0.64 21.33
N LEU A 111 8.90 -0.52 21.05
CA LEU A 111 9.14 -1.75 21.80
C LEU A 111 10.58 -2.26 21.60
N GLY A 112 11.09 -2.20 20.38
CA GLY A 112 12.48 -2.55 20.08
C GLY A 112 13.49 -1.67 20.81
N ALA A 113 13.22 -0.36 20.92
CA ALA A 113 14.04 0.55 21.71
C ALA A 113 14.03 0.21 23.22
N ALA A 114 12.92 -0.35 23.70
CA ALA A 114 12.77 -0.86 25.07
C ALA A 114 13.29 -2.31 25.23
N GLN A 115 13.94 -2.88 24.20
CA GLN A 115 14.46 -4.24 24.18
C GLN A 115 13.38 -5.32 24.46
N THR A 116 12.15 -5.07 23.99
CA THR A 116 11.01 -5.97 24.12
C THR A 116 10.27 -6.09 22.79
N SER A 117 9.23 -6.91 22.74
CA SER A 117 8.37 -7.11 21.57
C SER A 117 6.90 -7.24 21.99
N ALA A 118 5.98 -7.13 21.01
CA ALA A 118 4.57 -7.27 21.24
C ALA A 118 4.20 -8.65 21.80
N ASP A 119 4.89 -9.71 21.33
CA ASP A 119 4.68 -11.08 21.80
C ASP A 119 5.08 -11.27 23.26
N LEU A 120 6.18 -10.61 23.70
CA LEU A 120 6.67 -10.69 25.08
C LEU A 120 5.76 -9.93 26.05
N ILE A 121 5.19 -8.82 25.65
CA ILE A 121 4.27 -8.02 26.46
C ILE A 121 2.90 -8.71 26.51
N GLY A 122 2.50 -9.34 25.42
CA GLY A 122 1.18 -9.93 25.21
C GLY A 122 0.17 -8.92 24.62
N TYR A 123 -0.59 -9.38 23.65
CA TYR A 123 -1.57 -8.55 22.92
C TYR A 123 -2.68 -7.99 23.80
N GLU A 124 -3.09 -8.75 24.83
CA GLU A 124 -4.11 -8.30 25.80
C GLU A 124 -3.62 -7.12 26.64
N ASN A 125 -2.37 -7.15 27.09
CA ASN A 125 -1.78 -6.05 27.86
C ASN A 125 -1.63 -4.79 27.01
N LEU A 126 -1.25 -4.94 25.73
CA LEU A 126 -1.21 -3.82 24.78
C LEU A 126 -2.62 -3.24 24.54
N ALA A 127 -3.63 -4.10 24.40
CA ALA A 127 -5.01 -3.66 24.21
C ALA A 127 -5.55 -2.92 25.46
N GLN A 128 -5.24 -3.38 26.68
CA GLN A 128 -5.58 -2.68 27.94
C GLN A 128 -4.88 -1.31 28.02
N ALA A 129 -3.69 -1.17 27.46
CA ALA A 129 -2.98 0.11 27.35
C ALA A 129 -3.51 1.00 26.20
N GLY A 130 -4.56 0.56 25.48
CA GLY A 130 -5.16 1.30 24.36
C GLY A 130 -4.49 1.07 23.01
N VAL A 131 -3.55 0.13 22.89
CA VAL A 131 -2.86 -0.22 21.65
C VAL A 131 -3.48 -1.48 21.06
N LEU A 132 -4.34 -1.33 20.05
CA LEU A 132 -4.98 -2.44 19.34
C LEU A 132 -4.00 -3.06 18.32
N TYR A 133 -2.89 -3.64 18.82
CA TYR A 133 -1.78 -4.12 18.00
C TYR A 133 -2.20 -5.14 16.96
N GLN A 134 -3.02 -6.14 17.30
CA GLN A 134 -3.56 -7.11 16.35
C GLN A 134 -4.37 -6.47 15.22
N GLY A 135 -5.11 -5.40 15.53
CA GLY A 135 -5.85 -4.63 14.53
C GLY A 135 -4.90 -3.92 13.55
N LEU A 136 -3.83 -3.31 14.07
CA LEU A 136 -2.80 -2.67 13.25
C LEU A 136 -2.09 -3.68 12.35
N GLU A 137 -1.73 -4.83 12.90
CA GLU A 137 -1.09 -5.94 12.19
C GLU A 137 -1.97 -6.50 11.08
N THR A 138 -3.21 -6.83 11.41
CA THR A 138 -4.18 -7.39 10.46
C THR A 138 -4.51 -6.40 9.34
N LEU A 139 -4.73 -5.12 9.66
CA LEU A 139 -5.04 -4.10 8.65
C LEU A 139 -3.81 -3.70 7.83
N GLY A 140 -2.64 -3.68 8.47
CA GLY A 140 -1.38 -3.29 7.85
C GLY A 140 -0.73 -4.40 7.03
N GLY A 141 -1.06 -5.65 7.30
CA GLY A 141 -0.55 -6.82 6.58
C GLY A 141 -0.94 -6.75 5.09
N GLY A 142 0.06 -6.68 4.20
CA GLY A 142 -0.17 -6.54 2.77
C GLY A 142 -0.87 -5.24 2.38
N ALA A 143 -0.59 -4.12 3.05
CA ALA A 143 -1.30 -2.84 2.93
C ALA A 143 -1.52 -2.38 1.49
N ILE A 144 -0.56 -2.58 0.58
CA ILE A 144 -0.66 -2.20 -0.84
C ILE A 144 -1.82 -2.96 -1.51
N LEU A 145 -1.85 -4.30 -1.36
CA LEU A 145 -2.89 -5.13 -1.96
C LEU A 145 -4.25 -4.85 -1.33
N THR A 146 -4.28 -4.72 -0.01
CA THR A 146 -5.50 -4.39 0.76
C THR A 146 -6.10 -3.06 0.27
N SER A 147 -5.27 -2.03 0.09
CA SER A 147 -5.70 -0.72 -0.42
C SER A 147 -6.31 -0.80 -1.81
N ILE A 148 -5.68 -1.54 -2.73
CA ILE A 148 -6.17 -1.72 -4.10
C ILE A 148 -7.53 -2.45 -4.10
N ILE A 149 -7.64 -3.54 -3.33
CA ILE A 149 -8.87 -4.33 -3.24
C ILE A 149 -10.00 -3.51 -2.61
N TRP A 150 -9.72 -2.80 -1.52
CA TRP A 150 -10.73 -1.97 -0.84
C TRP A 150 -11.18 -0.79 -1.68
N ALA A 151 -10.24 -0.10 -2.36
CA ALA A 151 -10.59 0.96 -3.29
C ALA A 151 -11.43 0.44 -4.46
N GLY A 152 -11.00 -0.65 -5.11
CA GLY A 152 -11.72 -1.25 -6.23
C GLY A 152 -13.11 -1.76 -5.85
N PHE A 153 -13.24 -2.39 -4.68
CA PHE A 153 -14.53 -2.80 -4.14
C PHE A 153 -15.45 -1.59 -3.90
N THR A 154 -14.94 -0.58 -3.19
CA THR A 154 -15.72 0.63 -2.84
C THR A 154 -16.17 1.39 -4.08
N ILE A 155 -15.28 1.59 -5.07
CA ILE A 155 -15.62 2.19 -6.35
C ILE A 155 -16.72 1.37 -7.08
N SER A 156 -16.58 0.06 -7.04
CA SER A 156 -17.56 -0.84 -7.69
C SER A 156 -18.94 -0.72 -7.05
N ILE A 157 -19.03 -0.54 -5.73
CA ILE A 157 -20.29 -0.30 -5.02
C ILE A 157 -20.85 1.09 -5.37
N ILE A 158 -20.03 2.14 -5.33
CA ILE A 158 -20.42 3.52 -5.67
C ILE A 158 -20.95 3.59 -7.11
N ASP A 159 -20.27 2.91 -8.04
CA ASP A 159 -20.64 2.88 -9.46
C ASP A 159 -21.75 1.87 -9.78
N ARG A 160 -22.31 1.21 -8.75
CA ARG A 160 -23.36 0.18 -8.90
C ARG A 160 -22.98 -0.94 -9.86
N ARG A 161 -21.75 -1.43 -9.74
CA ARG A 161 -21.20 -2.54 -10.54
C ARG A 161 -21.04 -3.79 -9.68
N PRO A 162 -22.11 -4.51 -9.34
CA PRO A 162 -22.07 -5.63 -8.40
C PRO A 162 -21.10 -6.74 -8.84
N ASN A 163 -21.01 -7.00 -10.15
CA ASN A 163 -20.10 -8.02 -10.67
C ASN A 163 -18.62 -7.69 -10.34
N SER A 164 -18.22 -6.43 -10.51
CA SER A 164 -16.86 -5.99 -10.19
C SER A 164 -16.62 -6.07 -8.67
N ALA A 165 -17.59 -5.67 -7.85
CA ALA A 165 -17.49 -5.78 -6.39
C ALA A 165 -17.31 -7.24 -5.94
N ILE A 166 -18.06 -8.18 -6.52
CA ILE A 166 -17.91 -9.62 -6.27
C ILE A 166 -16.51 -10.08 -6.64
N VAL A 167 -16.00 -9.69 -7.80
CA VAL A 167 -14.64 -10.07 -8.25
C VAL A 167 -13.58 -9.55 -7.28
N PHE A 168 -13.62 -8.28 -6.86
CA PHE A 168 -12.68 -7.72 -5.87
C PHE A 168 -12.78 -8.49 -4.54
N SER A 169 -13.98 -8.81 -4.06
CA SER A 169 -14.14 -9.59 -2.83
C SER A 169 -13.57 -11.00 -2.96
N LEU A 170 -13.78 -11.68 -4.08
CA LEU A 170 -13.22 -13.03 -4.31
C LEU A 170 -11.69 -13.01 -4.38
N ILE A 171 -11.13 -12.01 -5.08
CA ILE A 171 -9.66 -11.82 -5.12
C ILE A 171 -9.15 -11.55 -3.70
N GLY A 172 -9.82 -10.68 -2.93
CA GLY A 172 -9.48 -10.39 -1.55
C GLY A 172 -9.51 -11.66 -0.67
N ALA A 173 -10.51 -12.53 -0.84
CA ALA A 173 -10.59 -13.81 -0.14
C ALA A 173 -9.38 -14.70 -0.42
N VAL A 174 -8.99 -14.84 -1.69
CA VAL A 174 -7.82 -15.63 -2.10
C VAL A 174 -6.54 -15.05 -1.53
N LEU A 175 -6.33 -13.74 -1.67
CA LEU A 175 -5.12 -13.07 -1.16
C LEU A 175 -5.02 -13.15 0.37
N ALA A 176 -6.13 -13.00 1.10
CA ALA A 176 -6.17 -13.17 2.55
C ALA A 176 -5.90 -14.62 2.96
N PHE A 177 -6.46 -15.60 2.24
CA PHE A 177 -6.23 -17.01 2.53
C PHE A 177 -4.74 -17.39 2.44
N PHE A 178 -4.04 -16.84 1.46
CA PHE A 178 -2.60 -17.06 1.28
C PHE A 178 -1.71 -16.10 2.10
N GLY A 179 -2.27 -15.19 2.89
CA GLY A 179 -1.51 -14.26 3.74
C GLY A 179 -0.84 -13.11 2.99
N LEU A 180 -1.16 -12.91 1.72
CA LEU A 180 -0.70 -11.74 0.94
C LEU A 180 -1.43 -10.44 1.36
N MET A 181 -2.59 -10.59 1.98
CA MET A 181 -3.36 -9.56 2.67
C MET A 181 -3.69 -10.03 4.08
N HIS A 182 -3.68 -9.12 5.04
CA HIS A 182 -4.05 -9.39 6.44
C HIS A 182 -3.19 -10.46 7.13
N GLY A 183 -2.01 -10.78 6.56
CA GLY A 183 -1.03 -11.71 7.09
C GLY A 183 0.37 -11.12 7.10
N GLU A 184 1.27 -11.71 7.87
CA GLU A 184 2.68 -11.31 7.96
C GLU A 184 3.56 -12.00 6.93
N ALA A 185 3.14 -13.18 6.47
CA ALA A 185 3.93 -14.00 5.55
C ALA A 185 3.02 -14.78 4.59
N PHE A 186 3.57 -15.10 3.43
CA PHE A 186 2.91 -15.99 2.48
C PHE A 186 2.84 -17.43 3.03
N GLY A 187 1.64 -18.02 3.01
CA GLY A 187 1.43 -19.38 3.48
C GLY A 187 0.04 -19.89 3.12
N TRP A 188 -0.26 -21.11 3.51
CA TRP A 188 -1.55 -21.73 3.30
C TRP A 188 -2.44 -21.53 4.53
N GLY A 189 -3.62 -20.92 4.35
CA GLY A 189 -4.58 -20.74 5.44
C GLY A 189 -4.10 -19.74 6.52
N VAL A 190 -3.43 -18.65 6.12
CA VAL A 190 -2.87 -17.66 7.06
C VAL A 190 -3.96 -16.82 7.72
N ALA A 191 -4.92 -16.32 6.96
CA ALA A 191 -6.03 -15.52 7.49
C ALA A 191 -7.40 -16.08 7.03
N PRO A 192 -7.77 -17.31 7.40
CA PRO A 192 -8.96 -17.98 6.88
C PRO A 192 -10.26 -17.30 7.33
N ASN A 193 -10.29 -16.74 8.53
CA ASN A 193 -11.47 -16.02 9.03
C ASN A 193 -11.74 -14.77 8.21
N ILE A 194 -10.69 -14.03 7.81
CA ILE A 194 -10.82 -12.84 6.98
C ILE A 194 -11.19 -13.22 5.55
N ALA A 195 -10.61 -14.30 5.02
CA ALA A 195 -11.00 -14.84 3.72
C ALA A 195 -12.49 -15.20 3.70
N LEU A 196 -13.02 -15.81 4.77
CA LEU A 196 -14.43 -16.09 4.91
C LEU A 196 -15.28 -14.81 4.92
N VAL A 197 -14.85 -13.75 5.60
CA VAL A 197 -15.55 -12.46 5.59
C VAL A 197 -15.65 -11.90 4.17
N TYR A 198 -14.57 -11.95 3.39
CA TYR A 198 -14.62 -11.53 1.98
C TYR A 198 -15.59 -12.39 1.15
N LEU A 199 -15.64 -13.71 1.39
CA LEU A 199 -16.62 -14.58 0.72
C LEU A 199 -18.06 -14.24 1.13
N CYS A 200 -18.30 -13.96 2.40
CA CYS A 200 -19.62 -13.51 2.88
C CYS A 200 -20.03 -12.19 2.22
N ILE A 201 -19.11 -11.23 2.10
CA ILE A 201 -19.35 -9.96 1.41
C ILE A 201 -19.68 -10.21 -0.06
N ALA A 202 -18.94 -11.07 -0.75
CA ALA A 202 -19.24 -11.44 -2.14
C ALA A 202 -20.65 -12.06 -2.28
N GLY A 203 -21.02 -12.94 -1.33
CA GLY A 203 -22.37 -13.56 -1.28
C GLY A 203 -23.48 -12.52 -1.03
N LEU A 204 -23.28 -11.58 -0.12
CA LEU A 204 -24.24 -10.50 0.15
C LEU A 204 -24.44 -9.59 -1.07
N VAL A 205 -23.35 -9.21 -1.74
CA VAL A 205 -23.43 -8.40 -2.98
C VAL A 205 -24.12 -9.18 -4.09
N ALA A 206 -23.86 -10.49 -4.21
CA ALA A 206 -24.54 -11.35 -5.19
C ALA A 206 -26.04 -11.45 -4.91
N ALA A 207 -26.44 -11.61 -3.65
CA ALA A 207 -27.85 -11.67 -3.25
C ALA A 207 -28.59 -10.34 -3.47
N SER A 208 -27.92 -9.20 -3.28
CA SER A 208 -28.49 -7.86 -3.47
C SER A 208 -28.46 -7.38 -4.94
N ARG A 209 -28.00 -8.21 -5.88
CA ARG A 209 -27.76 -7.83 -7.28
C ARG A 209 -29.00 -7.26 -7.98
N ASN A 210 -30.19 -7.79 -7.70
CA ASN A 210 -31.44 -7.33 -8.30
C ASN A 210 -31.77 -5.89 -7.88
N GLY A 211 -31.56 -5.52 -6.61
CA GLY A 211 -31.74 -4.16 -6.14
C GLY A 211 -30.78 -3.13 -6.77
N PHE A 212 -29.57 -3.55 -7.18
CA PHE A 212 -28.66 -2.69 -7.94
C PHE A 212 -29.14 -2.40 -9.37
N GLN A 213 -29.94 -3.31 -9.97
CA GLN A 213 -30.46 -3.15 -11.32
C GLN A 213 -31.73 -2.29 -11.36
N GLU A 214 -32.64 -2.41 -10.39
CA GLU A 214 -33.86 -1.62 -10.32
C GLU A 214 -33.59 -0.11 -10.21
N VAL A 215 -32.65 0.30 -9.37
CA VAL A 215 -32.29 1.72 -9.20
C VAL A 215 -31.52 2.30 -10.41
N ARG A 216 -30.96 1.45 -11.28
CA ARG A 216 -30.32 1.88 -12.54
C ARG A 216 -31.35 2.18 -13.66
N SER A 217 -32.55 1.65 -13.55
CA SER A 217 -33.63 1.81 -14.52
C SER A 217 -34.55 3.00 -14.22
N GLU A 218 -34.40 3.66 -13.08
CA GLU A 218 -35.10 4.93 -12.80
C GLU A 218 -34.41 6.07 -13.53
N PRO A 219 -35.13 6.88 -14.33
CA PRO A 219 -34.58 7.96 -15.14
C PRO A 219 -34.06 9.15 -14.33
#